data_2023bb36640e1d211d4cdd4bc2bb6b78
#
_entry.id   2023bb36640e1d211d4cdd4bc2bb6b78
#
_cell.length_a   1.000
_cell.length_b   1.000
_cell.length_c   1.000
_cell.angle_alpha   90.00
_cell.angle_beta   90.00
_cell.angle_gamma   90.00
#
_symmetry.space_group_name_H-M   'P 1'
#
loop_
_entity.id
_entity.type
_entity.pdbx_description
1 polymer ?
#
loop_
_entity_poly.entity_id
_entity_poly.type
_entity_poly.pdbx_seq_one_letter_code
_entity_poly.pdbx_strand_id
1 'polypeptide(L)'
;MDLAVKDIRRHLGKFVATIVGVSMLLAIVLVMNGIYRGNIADGVWLIENTATDLWVVERGRGGPFNESSRLPADAWQSVAATPGVAQASPLVLYTAQRSLGRGAEQQFTVVGYDVFGGLGGPVRIEQGRTVQAAHHEMVVDRKLGLALGERVELSGDTYTVVGLTAGAVDASGNPIVYLSLPDAQAVQFEQDDRAVVAARAATLQRLEGAGYAAEQAQRLLPLVSGAPAQVNAVLVKLAPGADGAAVAQHIRDWLYFNVYTTAEERTLMVEGRLSRMSGVLGLFRTLLVLVSIVIIALIVYVLTIEKIKSIATLKLIGAPNRVIVRLIMEQSLALTLASFGGAWLLRELIAPGFPRTLYFIPQETAITFAVMLAGGVLASGMAVWHALRTPPQLALGG
;
A
#
# COMPACT_ATOMS: atom_id res chain seq x y z
N MET A 1 10.10 41.60 -15.35
CA MET A 1 9.21 40.62 -16.00
C MET A 1 9.21 40.67 -17.55
N ASP A 2 9.27 41.82 -18.18
CA ASP A 2 9.15 41.89 -19.66
C ASP A 2 10.30 41.25 -20.45
N LEU A 3 11.55 41.29 -20.00
CA LEU A 3 12.69 40.72 -20.69
C LEU A 3 12.69 39.19 -20.66
N ALA A 4 12.39 38.57 -19.54
CA ALA A 4 12.30 37.12 -19.41
C ALA A 4 11.16 36.53 -20.25
N VAL A 5 9.99 37.19 -20.27
CA VAL A 5 8.82 36.74 -21.05
C VAL A 5 9.06 36.86 -22.54
N LYS A 6 9.66 37.97 -23.01
CA LYS A 6 10.01 38.17 -24.44
C LYS A 6 11.02 37.14 -24.94
N ASP A 7 11.97 36.78 -24.07
CA ASP A 7 13.00 35.81 -24.37
C ASP A 7 12.45 34.36 -24.43
N ILE A 8 11.58 33.98 -23.50
CA ILE A 8 10.86 32.71 -23.56
C ILE A 8 10.05 32.56 -24.83
N ARG A 9 9.35 33.62 -25.25
CA ARG A 9 8.58 33.61 -26.50
C ARG A 9 9.45 33.42 -27.76
N ARG A 10 10.68 33.95 -27.77
CA ARG A 10 11.60 33.82 -28.90
C ARG A 10 12.16 32.38 -29.07
N HIS A 11 12.25 31.61 -27.99
CA HIS A 11 12.76 30.24 -27.97
C HIS A 11 11.73 29.23 -27.43
N LEU A 12 10.46 29.45 -27.71
CA LEU A 12 9.31 28.76 -27.14
C LEU A 12 9.41 27.23 -27.33
N GLY A 13 9.86 26.72 -28.47
CA GLY A 13 10.01 25.29 -28.73
C GLY A 13 11.02 24.60 -27.78
N LYS A 14 12.19 25.22 -27.58
CA LYS A 14 13.20 24.69 -26.65
C LYS A 14 12.70 24.72 -25.21
N PHE A 15 12.05 25.83 -24.82
CA PHE A 15 11.53 26.00 -23.47
C PHE A 15 10.42 24.99 -23.15
N VAL A 16 9.49 24.75 -24.07
CA VAL A 16 8.44 23.75 -23.94
C VAL A 16 9.02 22.34 -23.87
N ALA A 17 9.95 21.98 -24.75
CA ALA A 17 10.62 20.68 -24.71
C ALA A 17 11.32 20.44 -23.34
N THR A 18 11.96 21.48 -22.80
CA THR A 18 12.59 21.45 -21.48
C THR A 18 11.57 21.26 -20.37
N ILE A 19 10.44 22.01 -20.41
CA ILE A 19 9.35 21.85 -19.42
C ILE A 19 8.82 20.42 -19.47
N VAL A 20 8.56 19.86 -20.65
CA VAL A 20 8.04 18.49 -20.79
C VAL A 20 9.01 17.48 -20.18
N GLY A 21 10.32 17.57 -20.49
CA GLY A 21 11.33 16.67 -19.94
C GLY A 21 11.42 16.75 -18.40
N VAL A 22 11.47 17.97 -17.85
CA VAL A 22 11.49 18.17 -16.38
C VAL A 22 10.16 17.77 -15.74
N SER A 23 9.02 18.06 -16.39
CA SER A 23 7.71 17.64 -15.89
C SER A 23 7.60 16.12 -15.79
N MET A 24 8.09 15.39 -16.78
CA MET A 24 8.08 13.92 -16.76
C MET A 24 8.90 13.37 -15.59
N LEU A 25 10.07 13.95 -15.36
CA LEU A 25 10.94 13.55 -14.25
C LEU A 25 10.30 13.87 -12.87
N LEU A 26 9.71 15.06 -12.72
CA LEU A 26 9.00 15.45 -11.51
C LEU A 26 7.72 14.62 -11.30
N ALA A 27 7.03 14.22 -12.38
CA ALA A 27 5.88 13.33 -12.30
C ALA A 27 6.28 11.97 -11.73
N ILE A 28 7.44 11.42 -12.12
CA ILE A 28 7.98 10.18 -11.53
C ILE A 28 8.20 10.35 -10.02
N VAL A 29 8.76 11.49 -9.58
CA VAL A 29 8.94 11.77 -8.15
C VAL A 29 7.60 11.81 -7.40
N LEU A 30 6.58 12.49 -7.96
CA LEU A 30 5.25 12.56 -7.35
C LEU A 30 4.55 11.21 -7.30
N VAL A 31 4.63 10.42 -8.37
CA VAL A 31 4.07 9.06 -8.43
C VAL A 31 4.78 8.15 -7.42
N MET A 32 6.10 8.23 -7.31
CA MET A 32 6.89 7.46 -6.34
C MET A 32 6.49 7.78 -4.90
N ASN A 33 6.22 9.06 -4.61
CA ASN A 33 5.67 9.45 -3.32
C ASN A 33 4.27 8.87 -3.09
N GLY A 34 3.42 8.88 -4.13
CA GLY A 34 2.09 8.24 -4.09
C GLY A 34 2.15 6.75 -3.83
N ILE A 35 3.08 6.02 -4.46
CA ILE A 35 3.32 4.58 -4.24
C ILE A 35 3.76 4.33 -2.79
N TYR A 36 4.71 5.12 -2.29
CA TYR A 36 5.20 4.99 -0.92
C TYR A 36 4.07 5.11 0.10
N ARG A 37 3.22 6.12 -0.05
CA ARG A 37 2.07 6.34 0.83
C ARG A 37 0.95 5.32 0.60
N GLY A 38 0.71 4.94 -0.64
CA GLY A 38 -0.24 3.89 -0.97
C GLY A 38 0.11 2.56 -0.31
N ASN A 39 1.38 2.15 -0.34
CA ASN A 39 1.81 0.92 0.32
C ASN A 39 1.59 0.94 1.85
N ILE A 40 1.81 2.08 2.50
CA ILE A 40 1.54 2.21 3.95
C ILE A 40 0.02 2.15 4.20
N ALA A 41 -0.77 2.89 3.42
CA ALA A 41 -2.22 2.91 3.56
C ALA A 41 -2.85 1.53 3.32
N ASP A 42 -2.43 0.84 2.24
CA ASP A 42 -2.87 -0.53 1.95
C ASP A 42 -2.46 -1.49 3.08
N GLY A 43 -1.23 -1.33 3.60
CA GLY A 43 -0.69 -2.18 4.66
C GLY A 43 -1.46 -2.13 5.97
N VAL A 44 -1.96 -0.97 6.34
CA VAL A 44 -2.71 -0.80 7.59
C VAL A 44 -4.22 -0.86 7.40
N TRP A 45 -4.70 -0.93 6.15
CA TRP A 45 -6.12 -0.83 5.84
C TRP A 45 -6.98 -1.84 6.60
N LEU A 46 -6.57 -3.11 6.58
CA LEU A 46 -7.33 -4.17 7.25
C LEU A 46 -7.30 -4.01 8.78
N ILE A 47 -6.17 -3.59 9.34
CA ILE A 47 -6.00 -3.33 10.78
C ILE A 47 -6.96 -2.23 11.25
N GLU A 48 -7.03 -1.14 10.51
CA GLU A 48 -7.85 0.04 10.86
C GLU A 48 -9.35 -0.18 10.57
N ASN A 49 -9.69 -1.08 9.63
CA ASN A 49 -11.07 -1.33 9.20
C ASN A 49 -11.67 -2.65 9.74
N THR A 50 -11.11 -3.22 10.81
CA THR A 50 -11.65 -4.46 11.42
C THR A 50 -12.53 -4.18 12.65
N ALA A 51 -12.63 -2.92 13.10
CA ALA A 51 -13.42 -2.49 14.27
C ALA A 51 -13.10 -3.24 15.58
N THR A 52 -11.87 -3.72 15.74
CA THR A 52 -11.37 -4.44 16.91
C THR A 52 -10.48 -3.56 17.79
N ASP A 53 -10.44 -3.83 19.08
CA ASP A 53 -9.58 -3.12 20.03
C ASP A 53 -8.27 -3.88 20.30
N LEU A 54 -8.35 -5.24 20.42
CA LEU A 54 -7.19 -6.09 20.65
C LEU A 54 -7.15 -7.24 19.64
N TRP A 55 -5.92 -7.64 19.32
CA TRP A 55 -5.57 -8.76 18.43
C TRP A 55 -4.87 -9.83 19.24
N VAL A 56 -5.48 -11.00 19.37
CA VAL A 56 -4.90 -12.16 20.07
C VAL A 56 -4.32 -13.11 19.03
N VAL A 57 -3.05 -13.45 19.17
CA VAL A 57 -2.29 -14.29 18.26
C VAL A 57 -1.46 -15.33 19.01
N GLU A 58 -0.89 -16.27 18.27
CA GLU A 58 0.00 -17.28 18.81
C GLU A 58 1.20 -16.64 19.55
N ARG A 59 1.62 -17.28 20.64
CA ARG A 59 2.75 -16.79 21.42
C ARG A 59 4.03 -16.73 20.59
N GLY A 60 4.76 -15.62 20.73
CA GLY A 60 6.01 -15.39 20.01
C GLY A 60 5.82 -14.91 18.56
N ARG A 61 4.60 -14.58 18.15
CA ARG A 61 4.29 -14.01 16.83
C ARG A 61 4.02 -12.51 16.92
N GLY A 62 4.48 -11.78 15.91
CA GLY A 62 4.30 -10.34 15.79
C GLY A 62 3.03 -9.93 15.03
N GLY A 63 1.89 -10.53 15.41
CA GLY A 63 0.60 -10.25 14.78
C GLY A 63 0.27 -11.13 13.57
N PRO A 64 -1.00 -11.18 13.12
CA PRO A 64 -1.44 -12.09 12.08
C PRO A 64 -0.98 -11.67 10.67
N PHE A 65 -0.52 -10.42 10.51
CA PHE A 65 -0.13 -9.85 9.22
C PHE A 65 1.37 -9.97 8.95
N ASN A 66 2.20 -9.98 10.00
CA ASN A 66 3.66 -10.05 9.88
C ASN A 66 4.16 -11.49 9.80
N GLU A 67 3.56 -12.36 10.57
CA GLU A 67 3.94 -13.77 10.69
C GLU A 67 2.70 -14.65 10.70
N SER A 68 2.81 -15.87 10.19
CA SER A 68 1.70 -16.82 10.26
C SER A 68 1.45 -17.21 11.71
N SER A 69 0.29 -16.87 12.23
CA SER A 69 -0.20 -17.25 13.56
C SER A 69 -1.21 -18.37 13.42
N ARG A 70 -1.19 -19.33 14.35
CA ARG A 70 -2.07 -20.48 14.38
C ARG A 70 -2.60 -20.68 15.79
N LEU A 71 -3.87 -20.40 15.98
CA LEU A 71 -4.59 -20.63 17.21
C LEU A 71 -5.62 -21.74 17.02
N PRO A 72 -5.96 -22.50 18.08
CA PRO A 72 -7.11 -23.40 18.05
C PRO A 72 -8.38 -22.62 17.68
N ALA A 73 -9.27 -23.22 16.88
CA ALA A 73 -10.48 -22.54 16.42
C ALA A 73 -11.44 -22.15 17.57
N ASP A 74 -11.35 -22.83 18.69
CA ASP A 74 -12.13 -22.58 19.91
C ASP A 74 -11.47 -21.58 20.88
N ALA A 75 -10.25 -21.11 20.59
CA ALA A 75 -9.51 -20.18 21.46
C ALA A 75 -10.31 -18.89 21.76
N TRP A 76 -11.18 -18.46 20.83
CA TRP A 76 -12.05 -17.29 21.04
C TRP A 76 -13.00 -17.43 22.23
N GLN A 77 -13.44 -18.67 22.56
CA GLN A 77 -14.32 -18.92 23.71
C GLN A 77 -13.61 -18.60 25.04
N SER A 78 -12.36 -19.03 25.18
CA SER A 78 -11.53 -18.72 26.35
C SER A 78 -11.22 -17.23 26.44
N VAL A 79 -10.97 -16.57 25.30
CA VAL A 79 -10.76 -15.13 25.25
C VAL A 79 -12.04 -14.37 25.59
N ALA A 80 -13.20 -14.81 25.10
CA ALA A 80 -14.50 -14.21 25.40
C ALA A 80 -14.88 -14.31 26.90
N ALA A 81 -14.41 -15.35 27.58
CA ALA A 81 -14.62 -15.53 29.02
C ALA A 81 -13.75 -14.60 29.90
N THR A 82 -12.80 -13.86 29.31
CA THR A 82 -11.91 -12.95 30.04
C THR A 82 -12.68 -11.71 30.54
N PRO A 83 -12.57 -11.34 31.81
CA PRO A 83 -13.20 -10.13 32.34
C PRO A 83 -12.79 -8.88 31.57
N GLY A 84 -13.75 -8.05 31.17
CA GLY A 84 -13.53 -6.83 30.40
C GLY A 84 -13.61 -7.02 28.88
N VAL A 85 -13.78 -8.25 28.39
CA VAL A 85 -14.09 -8.54 26.98
C VAL A 85 -15.60 -8.44 26.76
N ALA A 86 -16.02 -7.61 25.82
CA ALA A 86 -17.43 -7.54 25.39
C ALA A 86 -17.74 -8.59 24.32
N GLN A 87 -16.80 -8.81 23.42
CA GLN A 87 -16.94 -9.74 22.31
C GLN A 87 -15.58 -10.26 21.86
N ALA A 88 -15.50 -11.53 21.49
CA ALA A 88 -14.34 -12.14 20.85
C ALA A 88 -14.81 -12.91 19.62
N SER A 89 -14.09 -12.77 18.49
CA SER A 89 -14.42 -13.44 17.22
C SER A 89 -13.18 -14.02 16.58
N PRO A 90 -13.23 -15.26 16.08
CA PRO A 90 -12.13 -15.86 15.35
C PRO A 90 -11.97 -15.24 13.96
N LEU A 91 -10.73 -15.13 13.49
CA LEU A 91 -10.37 -14.61 12.17
C LEU A 91 -9.45 -15.59 11.45
N VAL A 92 -9.79 -15.87 10.19
CA VAL A 92 -8.92 -16.58 9.24
C VAL A 92 -8.43 -15.59 8.20
N LEU A 93 -7.12 -15.61 7.94
CA LEU A 93 -6.48 -14.70 6.99
C LEU A 93 -5.42 -15.45 6.20
N TYR A 94 -5.56 -15.53 4.88
CA TYR A 94 -4.54 -16.10 4.00
C TYR A 94 -4.67 -15.54 2.59
N THR A 95 -3.56 -15.54 1.84
CA THR A 95 -3.53 -15.13 0.44
C THR A 95 -3.64 -16.36 -0.45
N ALA A 96 -4.54 -16.31 -1.42
CA ALA A 96 -4.76 -17.32 -2.42
C ALA A 96 -4.44 -16.80 -3.83
N GLN A 97 -3.96 -17.66 -4.71
CA GLN A 97 -3.80 -17.39 -6.14
C GLN A 97 -4.63 -18.42 -6.90
N ARG A 98 -5.76 -18.00 -7.44
CA ARG A 98 -6.71 -18.90 -8.11
C ARG A 98 -7.45 -18.19 -9.24
N SER A 99 -8.00 -19.00 -10.17
CA SER A 99 -8.93 -18.51 -11.17
C SER A 99 -10.33 -18.36 -10.56
N LEU A 100 -10.90 -17.17 -10.68
CA LEU A 100 -12.26 -16.88 -10.25
C LEU A 100 -13.23 -16.91 -11.46
N GLY A 101 -13.23 -18.01 -12.20
CA GLY A 101 -14.18 -18.23 -13.30
C GLY A 101 -13.88 -17.52 -14.63
N ARG A 102 -12.87 -16.64 -14.71
CA ARG A 102 -12.51 -15.85 -15.92
C ARG A 102 -11.18 -16.26 -16.59
N GLY A 103 -10.68 -17.45 -16.31
CA GLY A 103 -9.53 -18.06 -16.99
C GLY A 103 -8.14 -17.55 -16.58
N ALA A 104 -8.00 -16.36 -15.99
CA ALA A 104 -6.74 -15.86 -15.46
C ALA A 104 -6.65 -16.08 -13.95
N GLU A 105 -5.53 -16.59 -13.47
CA GLU A 105 -5.25 -16.65 -12.03
C GLU A 105 -5.09 -15.23 -11.48
N GLN A 106 -5.81 -14.94 -10.41
CA GLN A 106 -5.73 -13.70 -9.68
C GLN A 106 -5.27 -13.97 -8.25
N GLN A 107 -4.44 -13.09 -7.72
CA GLN A 107 -4.03 -13.13 -6.33
C GLN A 107 -4.98 -12.26 -5.49
N PHE A 108 -5.54 -12.85 -4.43
CA PHE A 108 -6.44 -12.18 -3.51
C PHE A 108 -6.23 -12.70 -2.09
N THR A 109 -6.66 -11.92 -1.10
CA THR A 109 -6.59 -12.31 0.30
C THR A 109 -7.98 -12.68 0.81
N VAL A 110 -8.10 -13.87 1.35
CA VAL A 110 -9.34 -14.36 1.98
C VAL A 110 -9.35 -13.93 3.44
N VAL A 111 -10.45 -13.31 3.84
CA VAL A 111 -10.78 -12.97 5.23
C VAL A 111 -12.00 -13.80 5.63
N GLY A 112 -11.79 -14.81 6.46
CA GLY A 112 -12.85 -15.60 7.06
C GLY A 112 -13.22 -15.05 8.43
N TYR A 113 -14.49 -14.73 8.63
CA TYR A 113 -14.97 -14.15 9.87
C TYR A 113 -16.28 -14.80 10.33
N ASP A 114 -16.61 -14.63 11.59
CA ASP A 114 -17.90 -15.06 12.13
C ASP A 114 -19.00 -14.09 11.68
N VAL A 115 -19.79 -14.53 10.71
CA VAL A 115 -20.87 -13.72 10.11
C VAL A 115 -21.98 -13.36 11.11
N PHE A 116 -22.12 -14.10 12.20
CA PHE A 116 -23.08 -13.84 13.26
C PHE A 116 -22.51 -13.03 14.41
N GLY A 117 -21.18 -13.04 14.56
CA GLY A 117 -20.45 -12.32 15.61
C GLY A 117 -20.14 -10.87 15.29
N GLY A 118 -20.13 -10.47 14.04
CA GLY A 118 -19.99 -9.06 13.62
C GLY A 118 -18.58 -8.46 13.66
N LEU A 119 -17.54 -9.17 14.14
CA LEU A 119 -16.15 -8.71 14.10
C LEU A 119 -15.41 -9.32 12.91
N GLY A 120 -14.54 -8.51 12.26
CA GLY A 120 -13.71 -8.95 11.13
C GLY A 120 -14.37 -8.90 9.77
N GLY A 121 -15.65 -8.64 9.70
CA GLY A 121 -16.38 -8.49 8.43
C GLY A 121 -16.12 -7.15 7.73
N PRO A 122 -16.63 -6.98 6.49
CA PRO A 122 -16.47 -5.76 5.72
C PRO A 122 -17.18 -4.58 6.40
N VAL A 123 -16.41 -3.55 6.77
CA VAL A 123 -16.94 -2.35 7.47
C VAL A 123 -17.75 -1.47 6.51
N ARG A 124 -17.39 -1.45 5.24
CA ARG A 124 -18.04 -0.61 4.23
C ARG A 124 -18.35 -1.41 2.97
N ILE A 125 -19.63 -1.54 2.68
CA ILE A 125 -20.12 -2.13 1.43
C ILE A 125 -20.56 -1.01 0.51
N GLU A 126 -20.10 -1.06 -0.73
CA GLU A 126 -20.49 -0.09 -1.76
C GLU A 126 -21.81 -0.49 -2.44
N GLN A 127 -21.96 -1.79 -2.70
CA GLN A 127 -23.16 -2.35 -3.32
C GLN A 127 -23.50 -3.71 -2.70
N GLY A 128 -24.77 -4.01 -2.59
CA GLY A 128 -25.25 -5.28 -2.04
C GLY A 128 -25.32 -5.29 -0.52
N ARG A 129 -24.96 -6.41 0.09
CA ARG A 129 -25.02 -6.65 1.54
C ARG A 129 -23.81 -7.45 2.05
N THR A 130 -23.67 -7.55 3.38
CA THR A 130 -22.71 -8.46 4.03
C THR A 130 -23.13 -9.92 3.81
N VAL A 131 -22.19 -10.84 4.04
CA VAL A 131 -22.47 -12.28 4.14
C VAL A 131 -23.45 -12.51 5.29
N GLN A 132 -24.52 -13.23 5.04
CA GLN A 132 -25.57 -13.56 6.02
C GLN A 132 -25.79 -15.07 6.15
N ALA A 133 -25.34 -15.84 5.17
CA ALA A 133 -25.38 -17.29 5.21
C ALA A 133 -24.04 -17.85 5.71
N ALA A 134 -24.10 -19.00 6.39
CA ALA A 134 -22.92 -19.69 6.86
C ALA A 134 -22.06 -20.26 5.71
N HIS A 135 -22.66 -20.45 4.52
CA HIS A 135 -22.02 -21.08 3.38
C HIS A 135 -22.43 -20.43 2.06
N HIS A 136 -21.50 -20.49 1.09
CA HIS A 136 -21.73 -20.17 -0.34
C HIS A 136 -22.05 -18.71 -0.66
N GLU A 137 -21.76 -17.79 0.24
CA GLU A 137 -21.84 -16.34 -0.01
C GLU A 137 -20.46 -15.72 0.14
N MET A 138 -20.19 -14.72 -0.71
CA MET A 138 -18.94 -13.93 -0.63
C MET A 138 -19.19 -12.45 -0.83
N VAL A 139 -18.36 -11.63 -0.18
CA VAL A 139 -18.21 -10.20 -0.46
C VAL A 139 -16.82 -9.99 -1.02
N VAL A 140 -16.72 -9.29 -2.14
CA VAL A 140 -15.44 -9.13 -2.86
C VAL A 140 -15.14 -7.67 -3.13
N ASP A 141 -13.85 -7.33 -3.27
CA ASP A 141 -13.47 -6.00 -3.72
C ASP A 141 -13.66 -5.85 -5.24
N ARG A 142 -14.08 -4.67 -5.68
CA ARG A 142 -14.31 -4.31 -7.09
C ARG A 142 -13.11 -4.58 -8.00
N LYS A 143 -11.89 -4.55 -7.47
CA LYS A 143 -10.66 -4.83 -8.23
C LYS A 143 -10.65 -6.23 -8.83
N LEU A 144 -11.42 -7.17 -8.27
CA LEU A 144 -11.56 -8.53 -8.84
C LEU A 144 -12.40 -8.56 -10.12
N GLY A 145 -13.14 -7.49 -10.42
CA GLY A 145 -13.95 -7.39 -11.63
C GLY A 145 -15.18 -8.29 -11.66
N LEU A 146 -15.60 -8.83 -10.50
CA LEU A 146 -16.80 -9.64 -10.35
C LEU A 146 -18.04 -8.76 -10.16
N ALA A 147 -19.18 -9.23 -10.67
CA ALA A 147 -20.44 -8.52 -10.55
C ALA A 147 -21.27 -9.03 -9.37
N LEU A 148 -22.15 -8.14 -8.85
CA LEU A 148 -23.11 -8.54 -7.84
C LEU A 148 -24.04 -9.63 -8.36
N GLY A 149 -24.25 -10.72 -7.59
CA GLY A 149 -25.03 -11.89 -7.97
C GLY A 149 -24.29 -12.89 -8.87
N GLU A 150 -23.06 -12.61 -9.27
CA GLU A 150 -22.23 -13.54 -10.04
C GLU A 150 -21.90 -14.79 -9.21
N ARG A 151 -21.92 -15.94 -9.85
CA ARG A 151 -21.53 -17.21 -9.24
C ARG A 151 -20.09 -17.53 -9.61
N VAL A 152 -19.29 -17.79 -8.60
CA VAL A 152 -17.85 -18.04 -8.71
C VAL A 152 -17.52 -19.39 -8.12
N GLU A 153 -16.81 -20.19 -8.84
CA GLU A 153 -16.27 -21.46 -8.33
C GLU A 153 -14.93 -21.19 -7.61
N LEU A 154 -14.88 -21.55 -6.33
CA LEU A 154 -13.70 -21.44 -5.50
C LEU A 154 -13.56 -22.72 -4.69
N SER A 155 -12.42 -23.43 -4.89
CA SER A 155 -12.12 -24.67 -4.16
C SER A 155 -13.20 -25.76 -4.28
N GLY A 156 -13.75 -25.94 -5.49
CA GLY A 156 -14.76 -26.97 -5.78
C GLY A 156 -16.19 -26.58 -5.39
N ASP A 157 -16.37 -25.51 -4.61
CA ASP A 157 -17.67 -25.00 -4.23
C ASP A 157 -18.06 -23.75 -5.02
N THR A 158 -19.38 -23.54 -5.19
CA THR A 158 -19.90 -22.37 -5.90
C THR A 158 -20.37 -21.31 -4.90
N TYR A 159 -19.75 -20.12 -4.98
CA TYR A 159 -20.08 -18.97 -4.14
C TYR A 159 -20.83 -17.91 -4.94
N THR A 160 -21.78 -17.24 -4.29
CA THR A 160 -22.53 -16.12 -4.88
C THR A 160 -21.96 -14.80 -4.31
N VAL A 161 -21.62 -13.86 -5.18
CA VAL A 161 -21.18 -12.51 -4.79
C VAL A 161 -22.40 -11.73 -4.29
N VAL A 162 -22.49 -11.51 -2.98
CA VAL A 162 -23.63 -10.83 -2.33
C VAL A 162 -23.35 -9.36 -2.02
N GLY A 163 -22.09 -8.95 -2.08
CA GLY A 163 -21.67 -7.57 -1.84
C GLY A 163 -20.37 -7.22 -2.50
N LEU A 164 -20.19 -5.93 -2.75
CA LEU A 164 -18.96 -5.35 -3.31
C LEU A 164 -18.40 -4.29 -2.37
N THR A 165 -17.09 -4.37 -2.12
CA THR A 165 -16.34 -3.34 -1.41
C THR A 165 -15.49 -2.52 -2.39
N ALA A 166 -15.04 -1.34 -1.96
CA ALA A 166 -14.13 -0.51 -2.71
C ALA A 166 -12.87 -0.23 -1.90
N GLY A 167 -11.72 -0.63 -2.44
CA GLY A 167 -10.42 -0.38 -1.84
C GLY A 167 -10.10 -1.26 -0.63
N ALA A 168 -10.81 -2.38 -0.46
CA ALA A 168 -10.48 -3.40 0.53
C ALA A 168 -9.28 -4.22 0.00
N VAL A 169 -8.10 -3.95 0.54
CA VAL A 169 -6.85 -4.58 0.11
C VAL A 169 -6.02 -5.03 1.31
N ASP A 170 -5.16 -6.02 1.06
CA ASP A 170 -4.14 -6.44 2.02
C ASP A 170 -2.87 -5.58 1.92
N ALA A 171 -1.89 -5.86 2.76
CA ALA A 171 -0.60 -5.18 2.78
C ALA A 171 0.22 -5.28 1.49
N SER A 172 -0.11 -6.21 0.62
CA SER A 172 0.53 -6.39 -0.69
C SER A 172 -0.26 -5.71 -1.82
N GLY A 173 -1.42 -5.11 -1.51
CA GLY A 173 -2.34 -4.49 -2.46
C GLY A 173 -3.28 -5.48 -3.13
N ASN A 174 -3.32 -6.75 -2.66
CA ASN A 174 -4.24 -7.75 -3.17
C ASN A 174 -5.67 -7.43 -2.70
N PRO A 175 -6.67 -7.56 -3.57
CA PRO A 175 -8.07 -7.38 -3.20
C PRO A 175 -8.52 -8.41 -2.16
N ILE A 176 -9.40 -8.01 -1.27
CA ILE A 176 -9.93 -8.87 -0.21
C ILE A 176 -11.22 -9.54 -0.66
N VAL A 177 -11.33 -10.82 -0.31
CA VAL A 177 -12.55 -11.64 -0.41
C VAL A 177 -12.97 -12.01 1.02
N TYR A 178 -14.17 -11.62 1.40
CA TYR A 178 -14.74 -11.97 2.69
C TYR A 178 -15.65 -13.19 2.54
N LEU A 179 -15.39 -14.20 3.36
CA LEU A 179 -16.13 -15.45 3.45
C LEU A 179 -16.61 -15.66 4.88
N SER A 180 -17.56 -16.56 5.05
CA SER A 180 -17.82 -17.12 6.38
C SER A 180 -16.59 -17.84 6.92
N LEU A 181 -16.46 -17.94 8.24
CA LEU A 181 -15.36 -18.66 8.87
C LEU A 181 -15.23 -20.11 8.39
N PRO A 182 -16.34 -20.93 8.34
CA PRO A 182 -16.30 -22.30 7.84
C PRO A 182 -15.82 -22.40 6.39
N ASP A 183 -16.32 -21.53 5.52
CA ASP A 183 -15.95 -21.52 4.10
C ASP A 183 -14.49 -21.12 3.90
N ALA A 184 -14.03 -20.10 4.63
CA ALA A 184 -12.63 -19.68 4.58
C ALA A 184 -11.69 -20.78 5.05
N GLN A 185 -12.06 -21.52 6.10
CA GLN A 185 -11.30 -22.69 6.56
C GLN A 185 -11.31 -23.80 5.52
N ALA A 186 -12.45 -24.12 4.91
CA ALA A 186 -12.54 -25.13 3.85
C ALA A 186 -11.63 -24.80 2.67
N VAL A 187 -11.66 -23.55 2.19
CA VAL A 187 -10.80 -23.09 1.08
C VAL A 187 -9.32 -23.10 1.48
N GLN A 188 -8.97 -22.78 2.72
CA GLN A 188 -7.59 -22.82 3.22
C GLN A 188 -7.05 -24.25 3.26
N PHE A 189 -7.84 -25.20 3.74
CA PHE A 189 -7.42 -26.60 3.86
C PHE A 189 -7.20 -27.31 2.52
N GLU A 190 -7.86 -26.87 1.45
CA GLU A 190 -7.54 -27.40 0.11
C GLU A 190 -6.13 -27.01 -0.37
N GLN A 191 -5.55 -25.94 0.11
CA GLN A 191 -4.17 -25.59 -0.21
C GLN A 191 -3.14 -26.54 0.48
N ASP A 192 -3.50 -27.07 1.64
CA ASP A 192 -2.68 -28.06 2.37
C ASP A 192 -2.96 -29.52 1.90
N ASP A 193 -3.77 -29.69 0.86
CA ASP A 193 -4.42 -30.96 0.50
C ASP A 193 -3.45 -32.14 0.28
N ARG A 194 -2.28 -31.94 -0.30
CA ARG A 194 -1.33 -33.04 -0.49
C ARG A 194 -0.80 -33.60 0.83
N ALA A 195 -0.50 -32.74 1.79
CA ALA A 195 -0.03 -33.14 3.10
C ALA A 195 -1.18 -33.70 3.96
N VAL A 196 -2.37 -33.10 3.86
CA VAL A 196 -3.57 -33.58 4.57
C VAL A 196 -4.07 -34.88 3.98
N VAL A 197 -4.10 -35.03 2.66
CA VAL A 197 -4.47 -36.28 1.97
C VAL A 197 -3.45 -37.38 2.31
N ALA A 198 -2.15 -37.08 2.29
CA ALA A 198 -1.12 -38.02 2.71
C ALA A 198 -1.23 -38.42 4.20
N ALA A 199 -1.53 -37.46 5.08
CA ALA A 199 -1.74 -37.72 6.50
C ALA A 199 -3.00 -38.53 6.76
N ARG A 200 -4.11 -38.25 6.05
CA ARG A 200 -5.35 -39.05 6.10
C ARG A 200 -5.13 -40.45 5.60
N ALA A 201 -4.43 -40.63 4.45
CA ALA A 201 -4.08 -41.94 3.92
C ALA A 201 -3.20 -42.73 4.91
N ALA A 202 -2.19 -42.11 5.50
CA ALA A 202 -1.36 -42.74 6.51
C ALA A 202 -2.14 -43.11 7.80
N THR A 203 -3.13 -42.31 8.18
CA THR A 203 -3.99 -42.58 9.33
C THR A 203 -4.94 -43.72 9.07
N LEU A 204 -5.53 -43.78 7.86
CA LEU A 204 -6.33 -44.94 7.41
C LEU A 204 -5.52 -46.22 7.44
N GLN A 205 -4.32 -46.22 6.86
CA GLN A 205 -3.42 -47.39 6.91
C GLN A 205 -3.08 -47.83 8.35
N ARG A 206 -2.88 -46.89 9.27
CA ARG A 206 -2.65 -47.19 10.69
C ARG A 206 -3.87 -47.82 11.36
N LEU A 207 -5.07 -47.31 11.09
CA LEU A 207 -6.31 -47.86 11.63
C LEU A 207 -6.59 -49.25 11.08
N GLU A 208 -6.41 -49.47 9.80
CA GLU A 208 -6.52 -50.79 9.15
C GLU A 208 -5.46 -51.76 9.70
N GLY A 209 -4.21 -51.31 9.86
CA GLY A 209 -3.13 -52.08 10.49
C GLY A 209 -3.36 -52.40 11.93
N ALA A 210 -4.18 -51.60 12.65
CA ALA A 210 -4.62 -51.86 14.03
C ALA A 210 -5.84 -52.78 14.14
N GLY A 211 -6.34 -53.31 12.97
CA GLY A 211 -7.39 -54.32 12.95
C GLY A 211 -8.81 -53.78 12.81
N TYR A 212 -8.97 -52.45 12.53
CA TYR A 212 -10.28 -51.89 12.26
C TYR A 212 -10.71 -52.19 10.82
N ALA A 213 -11.96 -52.63 10.63
CA ALA A 213 -12.52 -52.79 9.31
C ALA A 213 -12.52 -51.47 8.53
N ALA A 214 -12.32 -51.47 7.22
CA ALA A 214 -12.21 -50.28 6.38
C ALA A 214 -13.37 -49.27 6.60
N GLU A 215 -14.58 -49.78 6.81
CA GLU A 215 -15.76 -48.99 7.08
C GLU A 215 -15.72 -48.30 8.49
N GLN A 216 -15.17 -48.98 9.46
CA GLN A 216 -14.95 -48.42 10.81
C GLN A 216 -13.79 -47.42 10.80
N ALA A 217 -12.72 -47.70 10.08
CA ALA A 217 -11.59 -46.80 9.92
C ALA A 217 -12.01 -45.50 9.24
N GLN A 218 -12.89 -45.53 8.23
CA GLN A 218 -13.46 -44.35 7.59
C GLN A 218 -14.34 -43.52 8.55
N ARG A 219 -15.13 -44.17 9.43
CA ARG A 219 -15.94 -43.48 10.45
C ARG A 219 -15.10 -42.84 11.56
N LEU A 220 -13.98 -43.42 11.87
CA LEU A 220 -13.04 -42.94 12.89
C LEU A 220 -12.08 -41.86 12.33
N LEU A 221 -11.88 -41.86 11.00
CA LEU A 221 -10.97 -40.94 10.36
C LEU A 221 -11.22 -39.45 10.70
N PRO A 222 -12.45 -38.91 10.67
CA PRO A 222 -12.71 -37.52 11.06
C PRO A 222 -12.38 -37.21 12.52
N LEU A 223 -12.49 -38.22 13.40
CA LEU A 223 -12.22 -38.07 14.84
C LEU A 223 -10.74 -38.13 15.16
N VAL A 224 -9.94 -38.84 14.34
CA VAL A 224 -8.50 -39.08 14.59
C VAL A 224 -7.61 -38.21 13.72
N SER A 225 -8.05 -37.90 12.50
CA SER A 225 -7.29 -37.13 11.49
C SER A 225 -7.78 -35.71 11.27
N GLY A 226 -8.75 -35.26 12.04
CA GLY A 226 -9.16 -33.87 12.03
C GLY A 226 -7.94 -33.03 12.46
N ALA A 227 -7.23 -32.43 11.51
CA ALA A 227 -6.38 -31.31 11.86
C ALA A 227 -7.28 -30.32 12.60
N PRO A 228 -6.97 -29.97 13.86
CA PRO A 228 -7.84 -29.06 14.60
C PRO A 228 -8.00 -27.81 13.74
N ALA A 229 -9.27 -27.41 13.52
CA ALA A 229 -9.56 -26.19 12.79
C ALA A 229 -8.74 -25.07 13.46
N GLN A 230 -8.02 -24.32 12.67
CA GLN A 230 -7.13 -23.27 13.15
C GLN A 230 -7.64 -21.91 12.67
N VAL A 231 -7.32 -20.89 13.43
CA VAL A 231 -7.57 -19.49 13.09
C VAL A 231 -6.27 -18.69 13.22
N ASN A 232 -6.16 -17.61 12.47
CA ASN A 232 -4.94 -16.81 12.47
C ASN A 232 -4.90 -15.78 13.61
N ALA A 233 -6.07 -15.34 14.07
CA ALA A 233 -6.20 -14.42 15.19
C ALA A 233 -7.56 -14.56 15.86
N VAL A 234 -7.66 -14.07 17.09
CA VAL A 234 -8.94 -13.77 17.73
C VAL A 234 -9.04 -12.26 17.90
N LEU A 235 -10.10 -11.69 17.34
CA LEU A 235 -10.44 -10.27 17.44
C LEU A 235 -11.19 -10.03 18.73
N VAL A 236 -10.85 -8.97 19.46
CA VAL A 236 -11.47 -8.65 20.73
C VAL A 236 -12.01 -7.23 20.70
N LYS A 237 -13.29 -7.09 21.10
CA LYS A 237 -13.92 -5.83 21.44
C LYS A 237 -14.01 -5.71 22.94
N LEU A 238 -13.52 -4.59 23.49
CA LEU A 238 -13.54 -4.34 24.93
C LEU A 238 -14.93 -3.89 25.41
N ALA A 239 -15.25 -4.23 26.64
CA ALA A 239 -16.43 -3.67 27.29
C ALA A 239 -16.25 -2.18 27.54
N PRO A 240 -17.32 -1.36 27.50
CA PRO A 240 -17.24 0.06 27.81
C PRO A 240 -16.58 0.30 29.18
N GLY A 241 -15.50 1.11 29.19
CA GLY A 241 -14.77 1.42 30.40
C GLY A 241 -13.75 0.37 30.88
N ALA A 242 -13.57 -0.73 30.14
CA ALA A 242 -12.54 -1.72 30.45
C ALA A 242 -11.13 -1.18 30.13
N ASP A 243 -10.18 -1.48 31.00
CA ASP A 243 -8.77 -1.20 30.75
C ASP A 243 -8.18 -2.25 29.80
N GLY A 244 -7.95 -1.85 28.55
CA GLY A 244 -7.41 -2.73 27.51
C GLY A 244 -6.03 -3.30 27.86
N ALA A 245 -5.19 -2.57 28.61
CA ALA A 245 -3.89 -3.04 29.02
C ALA A 245 -4.02 -4.18 30.07
N ALA A 246 -4.93 -4.02 31.02
CA ALA A 246 -5.21 -5.04 32.02
C ALA A 246 -5.79 -6.32 31.40
N VAL A 247 -6.74 -6.16 30.45
CA VAL A 247 -7.32 -7.29 29.69
C VAL A 247 -6.24 -8.01 28.89
N ALA A 248 -5.43 -7.27 28.15
CA ALA A 248 -4.34 -7.83 27.37
C ALA A 248 -3.33 -8.60 28.24
N GLN A 249 -2.97 -8.03 29.39
CA GLN A 249 -2.08 -8.69 30.33
C GLN A 249 -2.69 -9.98 30.90
N HIS A 250 -3.97 -9.97 31.26
CA HIS A 250 -4.66 -11.15 31.75
C HIS A 250 -4.67 -12.28 30.70
N ILE A 251 -4.94 -11.99 29.43
CA ILE A 251 -4.89 -12.98 28.35
C ILE A 251 -3.48 -13.53 28.18
N ARG A 252 -2.45 -12.69 28.23
CA ARG A 252 -1.05 -13.12 28.15
C ARG A 252 -0.65 -14.07 29.26
N ASP A 253 -1.06 -13.79 30.48
CA ASP A 253 -0.66 -14.54 31.66
C ASP A 253 -1.44 -15.86 31.81
N TRP A 254 -2.72 -15.87 31.49
CA TRP A 254 -3.60 -17.01 31.67
C TRP A 254 -3.69 -17.95 30.49
N LEU A 255 -3.81 -17.37 29.25
CA LEU A 255 -3.98 -18.17 28.05
C LEU A 255 -2.68 -18.34 27.24
N TYR A 256 -1.61 -17.70 27.69
CA TYR A 256 -0.29 -17.77 27.04
C TYR A 256 -0.27 -17.35 25.58
N PHE A 257 -1.18 -16.49 25.17
CA PHE A 257 -1.22 -15.87 23.85
C PHE A 257 -0.50 -14.51 23.84
N ASN A 258 -0.07 -14.06 22.69
CA ASN A 258 0.32 -12.68 22.50
C ASN A 258 -0.92 -11.83 22.22
N VAL A 259 -0.93 -10.62 22.75
CA VAL A 259 -2.03 -9.67 22.56
C VAL A 259 -1.45 -8.33 22.16
N TYR A 260 -1.97 -7.77 21.09
CA TYR A 260 -1.61 -6.46 20.61
C TYR A 260 -2.84 -5.57 20.54
N THR A 261 -2.69 -4.31 20.89
CA THR A 261 -3.69 -3.29 20.58
C THR A 261 -3.66 -2.98 19.07
N THR A 262 -4.74 -2.45 18.53
CA THR A 262 -4.78 -2.03 17.12
C THR A 262 -3.67 -1.01 16.78
N ALA A 263 -3.29 -0.15 17.74
CA ALA A 263 -2.18 0.78 17.57
C ALA A 263 -0.80 0.07 17.53
N GLU A 264 -0.59 -0.91 18.41
CA GLU A 264 0.64 -1.72 18.40
C GLU A 264 0.74 -2.56 17.13
N GLU A 265 -0.35 -3.19 16.69
CA GLU A 265 -0.38 -3.98 15.45
C GLU A 265 -0.08 -3.12 14.22
N ARG A 266 -0.63 -1.89 14.18
CA ARG A 266 -0.29 -0.90 13.16
C ARG A 266 1.21 -0.55 13.17
N THR A 267 1.78 -0.35 14.36
CA THR A 267 3.21 -0.04 14.50
C THR A 267 4.08 -1.20 14.04
N LEU A 268 3.76 -2.42 14.48
CA LEU A 268 4.44 -3.65 14.06
C LEU A 268 4.39 -3.84 12.54
N MET A 269 3.25 -3.52 11.91
CA MET A 269 3.10 -3.61 10.47
C MET A 269 3.99 -2.59 9.76
N VAL A 270 3.96 -1.33 10.18
CA VAL A 270 4.73 -0.23 9.55
C VAL A 270 6.22 -0.39 9.81
N GLU A 271 6.64 -0.63 11.05
CA GLU A 271 8.05 -0.74 11.43
C GLU A 271 8.66 -2.11 11.12
N GLY A 272 7.85 -3.16 11.06
CA GLY A 272 8.26 -4.51 10.72
C GLY A 272 8.22 -4.78 9.21
N ARG A 273 7.08 -5.27 8.73
CA ARG A 273 6.92 -5.78 7.36
C ARG A 273 7.11 -4.69 6.30
N LEU A 274 6.55 -3.50 6.51
CA LEU A 274 6.61 -2.42 5.55
C LEU A 274 7.91 -1.62 5.62
N SER A 275 8.67 -1.66 6.72
CA SER A 275 9.86 -0.83 6.92
C SER A 275 10.94 -1.08 5.88
N ARG A 276 11.22 -2.34 5.54
CA ARG A 276 12.21 -2.70 4.52
C ARG A 276 11.85 -2.15 3.14
N MET A 277 10.60 -2.36 2.72
CA MET A 277 10.11 -1.89 1.42
C MET A 277 10.01 -0.37 1.40
N SER A 278 9.51 0.23 2.47
CA SER A 278 9.44 1.68 2.64
C SER A 278 10.82 2.34 2.66
N GLY A 279 11.82 1.69 3.28
CA GLY A 279 13.20 2.16 3.27
C GLY A 279 13.80 2.21 1.86
N VAL A 280 13.62 1.14 1.07
CA VAL A 280 14.07 1.08 -0.32
C VAL A 280 13.36 2.14 -1.18
N LEU A 281 12.04 2.26 -1.07
CA LEU A 281 11.26 3.27 -1.79
C LEU A 281 11.68 4.69 -1.38
N GLY A 282 11.94 4.92 -0.09
CA GLY A 282 12.43 6.19 0.44
C GLY A 282 13.79 6.58 -0.12
N LEU A 283 14.71 5.62 -0.24
CA LEU A 283 16.03 5.82 -0.86
C LEU A 283 15.89 6.19 -2.34
N PHE A 284 15.09 5.44 -3.11
CA PHE A 284 14.84 5.78 -4.52
C PHE A 284 14.20 7.15 -4.68
N ARG A 285 13.24 7.50 -3.82
CA ARG A 285 12.63 8.84 -3.81
C ARG A 285 13.67 9.93 -3.61
N THR A 286 14.54 9.77 -2.61
CA THR A 286 15.60 10.74 -2.30
C THR A 286 16.57 10.89 -3.47
N LEU A 287 16.96 9.76 -4.08
CA LEU A 287 17.84 9.75 -5.25
C LEU A 287 17.19 10.49 -6.44
N LEU A 288 15.91 10.21 -6.71
CA LEU A 288 15.17 10.88 -7.79
C LEU A 288 15.05 12.39 -7.56
N VAL A 289 14.82 12.82 -6.31
CA VAL A 289 14.83 14.26 -5.96
C VAL A 289 16.17 14.90 -6.23
N LEU A 290 17.28 14.26 -5.80
CA LEU A 290 18.64 14.74 -6.06
C LEU A 290 18.94 14.83 -7.56
N VAL A 291 18.62 13.79 -8.32
CA VAL A 291 18.81 13.77 -9.78
C VAL A 291 17.98 14.87 -10.43
N SER A 292 16.74 15.11 -9.97
CA SER A 292 15.89 16.18 -10.49
C SER A 292 16.50 17.57 -10.26
N ILE A 293 17.06 17.81 -9.08
CA ILE A 293 17.73 19.07 -8.76
C ILE A 293 18.96 19.28 -9.66
N VAL A 294 19.77 18.22 -9.86
CA VAL A 294 20.96 18.28 -10.71
C VAL A 294 20.56 18.55 -12.18
N ILE A 295 19.51 17.89 -12.67
CA ILE A 295 19.01 18.12 -14.04
C ILE A 295 18.49 19.54 -14.22
N ILE A 296 17.72 20.06 -13.27
CA ILE A 296 17.24 21.44 -13.30
C ILE A 296 18.46 22.40 -13.29
N ALA A 297 19.47 22.14 -12.47
CA ALA A 297 20.72 22.91 -12.44
C ALA A 297 21.40 22.94 -13.80
N LEU A 298 21.59 21.77 -14.40
CA LEU A 298 22.25 21.63 -15.71
C LEU A 298 21.46 22.37 -16.79
N ILE A 299 20.14 22.25 -16.79
CA ILE A 299 19.30 22.94 -17.76
C ILE A 299 19.38 24.46 -17.63
N VAL A 300 19.27 24.98 -16.40
CA VAL A 300 19.39 26.42 -16.15
C VAL A 300 20.77 26.90 -16.53
N TYR A 301 21.82 26.14 -16.25
CA TYR A 301 23.20 26.44 -16.65
C TYR A 301 23.35 26.51 -18.17
N VAL A 302 22.85 25.50 -18.91
CA VAL A 302 22.90 25.46 -20.39
C VAL A 302 22.15 26.64 -21.01
N LEU A 303 20.91 26.91 -20.54
CA LEU A 303 20.11 28.05 -20.98
C LEU A 303 20.82 29.40 -20.71
N THR A 304 21.59 29.49 -19.63
CA THR A 304 22.38 30.69 -19.30
C THR A 304 23.57 30.84 -20.24
N ILE A 305 24.30 29.75 -20.56
CA ILE A 305 25.42 29.76 -21.50
C ILE A 305 24.97 30.16 -22.90
N GLU A 306 23.82 29.64 -23.40
CA GLU A 306 23.28 30.04 -24.68
C GLU A 306 23.04 31.56 -24.81
N LYS A 307 22.85 32.23 -23.67
CA LYS A 307 22.59 33.68 -23.59
C LYS A 307 23.79 34.52 -23.20
N ILE A 308 24.96 33.90 -23.14
CA ILE A 308 26.17 34.58 -22.63
C ILE A 308 26.50 35.83 -23.43
N LYS A 309 26.30 35.83 -24.79
CA LYS A 309 26.49 36.98 -25.66
C LYS A 309 25.50 38.11 -25.33
N SER A 310 24.21 37.77 -25.10
CA SER A 310 23.18 38.76 -24.72
C SER A 310 23.45 39.35 -23.32
N ILE A 311 23.96 38.55 -22.38
CA ILE A 311 24.39 39.02 -21.06
C ILE A 311 25.59 39.93 -21.15
N ALA A 312 26.59 39.60 -21.99
CA ALA A 312 27.74 40.44 -22.24
C ALA A 312 27.35 41.80 -22.86
N THR A 313 26.41 41.80 -23.81
CA THR A 313 25.86 43.05 -24.39
C THR A 313 25.15 43.92 -23.34
N LEU A 314 24.36 43.30 -22.44
CA LEU A 314 23.71 44.01 -21.34
C LEU A 314 24.76 44.69 -20.42
N LYS A 315 25.84 43.98 -20.13
CA LYS A 315 26.97 44.52 -19.32
C LYS A 315 27.65 45.70 -20.03
N LEU A 316 27.85 45.60 -21.32
CA LEU A 316 28.45 46.70 -22.09
C LEU A 316 27.59 47.99 -22.08
N ILE A 317 26.30 47.86 -22.08
CA ILE A 317 25.32 48.99 -21.99
C ILE A 317 25.23 49.51 -20.52
N GLY A 318 25.93 48.87 -19.56
CA GLY A 318 25.97 49.31 -18.17
C GLY A 318 24.89 48.72 -17.27
N ALA A 319 24.24 47.62 -17.68
CA ALA A 319 23.26 46.96 -16.84
C ALA A 319 23.87 46.46 -15.52
N PRO A 320 23.31 46.76 -14.35
CA PRO A 320 23.84 46.31 -13.08
C PRO A 320 23.70 44.79 -12.92
N ASN A 321 24.60 44.18 -12.20
CA ASN A 321 24.59 42.72 -11.95
C ASN A 321 23.26 42.21 -11.40
N ARG A 322 22.51 43.01 -10.63
CA ARG A 322 21.20 42.67 -10.10
C ARG A 322 20.17 42.34 -11.20
N VAL A 323 20.26 42.99 -12.38
CA VAL A 323 19.38 42.73 -13.52
C VAL A 323 19.64 41.35 -14.10
N ILE A 324 20.93 40.97 -14.21
CA ILE A 324 21.35 39.65 -14.73
C ILE A 324 20.93 38.55 -13.77
N VAL A 325 21.19 38.73 -12.48
CA VAL A 325 20.75 37.78 -11.42
C VAL A 325 19.24 37.59 -11.47
N ARG A 326 18.50 38.70 -11.49
CA ARG A 326 17.04 38.67 -11.55
C ARG A 326 16.52 37.94 -12.80
N LEU A 327 17.10 38.16 -13.96
CA LEU A 327 16.73 37.51 -15.22
C LEU A 327 16.88 35.97 -15.11
N ILE A 328 18.03 35.49 -14.62
CA ILE A 328 18.30 34.07 -14.46
C ILE A 328 17.39 33.44 -13.41
N MET A 329 17.15 34.13 -12.30
CA MET A 329 16.25 33.68 -11.22
C MET A 329 14.80 33.60 -11.67
N GLU A 330 14.29 34.62 -12.36
CA GLU A 330 12.91 34.63 -12.93
C GLU A 330 12.73 33.50 -13.93
N GLN A 331 13.73 33.20 -14.74
CA GLN A 331 13.69 32.12 -15.71
C GLN A 331 13.71 30.72 -15.04
N SER A 332 14.59 30.53 -14.04
CA SER A 332 14.63 29.30 -13.25
C SER A 332 13.32 29.05 -12.50
N LEU A 333 12.77 30.10 -11.91
CA LEU A 333 11.49 30.04 -11.22
C LEU A 333 10.33 29.69 -12.17
N ALA A 334 10.28 30.35 -13.33
CA ALA A 334 9.26 30.08 -14.35
C ALA A 334 9.34 28.63 -14.86
N LEU A 335 10.57 28.13 -15.10
CA LEU A 335 10.81 26.74 -15.50
C LEU A 335 10.35 25.77 -14.42
N THR A 336 10.72 25.98 -13.17
CA THR A 336 10.35 25.09 -12.04
C THR A 336 8.85 25.08 -11.83
N LEU A 337 8.19 26.24 -11.83
CA LEU A 337 6.73 26.35 -11.69
C LEU A 337 5.98 25.67 -12.81
N ALA A 338 6.37 25.95 -14.07
CA ALA A 338 5.73 25.35 -15.24
C ALA A 338 5.93 23.83 -15.29
N SER A 339 7.14 23.37 -14.97
CA SER A 339 7.45 21.93 -14.92
C SER A 339 6.71 21.20 -13.79
N PHE A 340 6.56 21.85 -12.63
CA PHE A 340 5.77 21.26 -11.54
C PHE A 340 4.28 21.19 -11.89
N GLY A 341 3.73 22.23 -12.53
CA GLY A 341 2.36 22.21 -13.05
C GLY A 341 2.14 21.11 -14.08
N GLY A 342 3.09 20.93 -15.00
CA GLY A 342 3.07 19.81 -15.96
C GLY A 342 3.17 18.45 -15.29
N ALA A 343 4.02 18.31 -14.28
CA ALA A 343 4.16 17.08 -13.49
C ALA A 343 2.87 16.74 -12.73
N TRP A 344 2.22 17.74 -12.16
CA TRP A 344 0.94 17.56 -11.49
C TRP A 344 -0.15 17.08 -12.45
N LEU A 345 -0.21 17.64 -13.64
CA LEU A 345 -1.13 17.20 -14.70
C LEU A 345 -0.85 15.77 -15.16
N LEU A 346 0.43 15.44 -15.40
CA LEU A 346 0.84 14.07 -15.77
C LEU A 346 0.50 13.07 -14.69
N ARG A 347 0.67 13.41 -13.41
CA ARG A 347 0.26 12.59 -12.27
C ARG A 347 -1.22 12.24 -12.34
N GLU A 348 -2.10 13.23 -12.55
CA GLU A 348 -3.55 13.00 -12.64
C GLU A 348 -3.93 12.10 -13.83
N LEU A 349 -3.19 12.21 -14.93
CA LEU A 349 -3.42 11.40 -16.12
C LEU A 349 -2.98 9.93 -15.92
N ILE A 350 -1.89 9.70 -15.18
CA ILE A 350 -1.30 8.37 -14.96
C ILE A 350 -2.01 7.64 -13.81
N ALA A 351 -2.46 8.35 -12.78
CA ALA A 351 -3.00 7.77 -11.55
C ALA A 351 -4.15 6.76 -11.77
N PRO A 352 -5.14 7.00 -12.67
CA PRO A 352 -6.25 6.05 -12.86
C PRO A 352 -5.84 4.70 -13.48
N GLY A 353 -4.75 4.69 -14.28
CA GLY A 353 -4.24 3.48 -14.94
C GLY A 353 -3.18 2.72 -14.13
N PHE A 354 -2.83 3.21 -12.94
CA PHE A 354 -1.77 2.58 -12.17
C PHE A 354 -2.29 1.31 -11.43
N PRO A 355 -1.54 0.19 -11.45
CA PRO A 355 -2.00 -1.09 -10.91
C PRO A 355 -2.14 -1.11 -9.37
N ARG A 356 -1.56 -0.12 -8.67
CA ARG A 356 -1.65 0.04 -7.22
C ARG A 356 -2.31 1.34 -6.82
N THR A 357 -2.84 1.38 -5.60
CA THR A 357 -3.42 2.59 -5.02
C THR A 357 -2.33 3.65 -4.84
N LEU A 358 -2.51 4.78 -5.52
CA LEU A 358 -1.65 5.96 -5.34
C LEU A 358 -2.32 6.89 -4.33
N TYR A 359 -1.67 7.10 -3.19
CA TYR A 359 -2.19 7.98 -2.16
C TYR A 359 -1.36 9.27 -2.10
N PHE A 360 -2.00 10.39 -2.41
CA PHE A 360 -1.34 11.69 -2.45
C PHE A 360 -1.75 12.55 -1.26
N ILE A 361 -0.78 12.85 -0.40
CA ILE A 361 -0.98 13.76 0.73
C ILE A 361 -0.61 15.18 0.27
N PRO A 362 -1.54 16.17 0.34
CA PRO A 362 -1.28 17.54 -0.11
C PRO A 362 -0.05 18.16 0.55
N GLN A 363 0.15 17.92 1.84
CA GLN A 363 1.28 18.42 2.61
C GLN A 363 2.63 17.90 2.06
N GLU A 364 2.73 16.63 1.67
CA GLU A 364 3.96 16.06 1.12
C GLU A 364 4.24 16.54 -0.30
N THR A 365 3.18 16.71 -1.09
CA THR A 365 3.28 17.33 -2.41
C THR A 365 3.82 18.76 -2.28
N ALA A 366 3.34 19.53 -1.29
CA ALA A 366 3.84 20.87 -1.02
C ALA A 366 5.29 20.89 -0.53
N ILE A 367 5.69 19.94 0.32
CA ILE A 367 7.10 19.77 0.74
C ILE A 367 7.98 19.43 -0.46
N THR A 368 7.58 18.50 -1.29
CA THR A 368 8.30 18.13 -2.51
C THR A 368 8.45 19.34 -3.44
N PHE A 369 7.40 20.13 -3.63
CA PHE A 369 7.44 21.36 -4.38
C PHE A 369 8.43 22.38 -3.78
N ALA A 370 8.38 22.62 -2.46
CA ALA A 370 9.29 23.53 -1.77
C ALA A 370 10.76 23.09 -1.91
N VAL A 371 11.04 21.80 -1.78
CA VAL A 371 12.39 21.24 -1.96
C VAL A 371 12.87 21.43 -3.40
N MET A 372 12.01 21.20 -4.39
CA MET A 372 12.35 21.40 -5.80
C MET A 372 12.56 22.87 -6.13
N LEU A 373 11.76 23.75 -5.56
CA LEU A 373 11.89 25.19 -5.72
C LEU A 373 13.23 25.67 -5.12
N ALA A 374 13.53 25.28 -3.89
CA ALA A 374 14.79 25.58 -3.23
C ALA A 374 15.99 25.06 -4.00
N GLY A 375 15.89 23.79 -4.49
CA GLY A 375 16.90 23.19 -5.33
C GLY A 375 17.13 23.95 -6.65
N GLY A 376 16.05 24.37 -7.32
CA GLY A 376 16.13 25.19 -8.53
C GLY A 376 16.77 26.56 -8.30
N VAL A 377 16.45 27.21 -7.18
CA VAL A 377 17.07 28.47 -6.77
C VAL A 377 18.56 28.30 -6.47
N LEU A 378 18.94 27.28 -5.70
CA LEU A 378 20.36 26.97 -5.40
C LEU A 378 21.13 26.61 -6.69
N ALA A 379 20.53 25.83 -7.56
CA ALA A 379 21.09 25.43 -8.84
C ALA A 379 21.32 26.63 -9.77
N SER A 380 20.44 27.62 -9.78
CA SER A 380 20.62 28.85 -10.55
C SER A 380 21.80 29.68 -10.04
N GLY A 381 22.24 29.50 -8.80
CA GLY A 381 23.42 30.18 -8.25
C GLY A 381 24.70 29.89 -9.04
N MET A 382 24.88 28.66 -9.51
CA MET A 382 26.04 28.27 -10.35
C MET A 382 26.00 28.98 -11.72
N ALA A 383 24.81 29.05 -12.33
CA ALA A 383 24.58 29.76 -13.58
C ALA A 383 24.81 31.28 -13.42
N VAL A 384 24.30 31.85 -12.32
CA VAL A 384 24.53 33.25 -11.94
C VAL A 384 26.02 33.55 -11.76
N TRP A 385 26.71 32.70 -10.99
CA TRP A 385 28.14 32.86 -10.76
C TRP A 385 28.96 32.90 -12.08
N HIS A 386 28.64 31.97 -13.00
CA HIS A 386 29.28 31.93 -14.32
C HIS A 386 28.94 33.16 -15.14
N ALA A 387 27.69 33.58 -15.20
CA ALA A 387 27.24 34.77 -15.93
C ALA A 387 27.86 36.08 -15.40
N LEU A 388 28.08 36.18 -14.09
CA LEU A 388 28.70 37.36 -13.49
C LEU A 388 30.19 37.44 -13.79
N ARG A 389 30.88 36.32 -13.99
CA ARG A 389 32.33 36.27 -14.36
C ARG A 389 32.59 36.45 -15.85
N THR A 390 31.56 36.44 -16.69
CA THR A 390 31.73 36.62 -18.15
C THR A 390 32.23 38.00 -18.48
N PRO A 391 33.40 38.13 -19.18
CA PRO A 391 33.92 39.41 -19.55
C PRO A 391 33.11 40.08 -20.65
N PRO A 392 32.88 41.41 -20.58
CA PRO A 392 32.07 42.14 -21.59
C PRO A 392 32.61 42.06 -23.03
N GLN A 393 33.90 41.81 -23.16
CA GLN A 393 34.59 41.71 -24.45
C GLN A 393 34.06 40.57 -25.35
N LEU A 394 33.45 39.52 -24.78
CA LEU A 394 32.85 38.43 -25.58
C LEU A 394 31.66 38.86 -26.45
N ALA A 395 31.13 40.06 -26.23
CA ALA A 395 30.10 40.64 -27.09
C ALA A 395 30.66 41.26 -28.37
N LEU A 396 31.97 41.55 -28.41
CA LEU A 396 32.66 42.24 -29.54
C LEU A 396 33.34 41.26 -30.49
N GLY A 397 33.55 40.01 -30.07
CA GLY A 397 34.27 38.99 -30.84
C GLY A 397 33.30 37.91 -31.38
N GLY A 398 32.55 38.23 -32.40
CA GLY A 398 31.68 37.27 -33.08
C GLY A 398 31.45 37.57 -34.52
#